data_3a6da7be24e44af904d36dbec0ffed76
#
_entry.id   3a6da7be24e44af904d36dbec0ffed76
#
_cell.length_a   1.000
_cell.length_b   1.000
_cell.length_c   1.000
_cell.angle_alpha   90.00
_cell.angle_beta   90.00
_cell.angle_gamma   90.00
#
_symmetry.space_group_name_H-M   'P 1'
#
loop_
_entity.id
_entity.type
_entity.pdbx_description
1 polymer ?
#
loop_
_entity_poly.entity_id
_entity_poly.type
_entity_poly.pdbx_seq_one_letter_code
_entity_poly.pdbx_strand_id
1 'polypeptide(L)'
;MLSFRRVEKREEPQVMAVRLEREQTRCPWATEKSGTVYMRYHDEEWGVPVHDDITHFEFLVLDGAQAGLSWSTILNKRDGYRRAFAGFDPRKVAKFDGRKIERLLRDPGIVRNRRKIEGAVRNARAFLKVQEEFGSFDRYIWQFVGGKTRQNKWKALKQIPCETSESRAMSKDLKERGFSFVGPTICYAYMQAAGMVNDHLVSCFRHKEVGKMRGIKSGIKRGSKSGRASGRTRGSKAGR
;
A
#
# COMPACT_ATOMS: atom_id res chain seq x y z
N MET A 1 -46.96 -6.85 -67.54
CA MET A 1 -46.78 -7.06 -66.12
C MET A 1 -45.31 -7.43 -65.87
N LEU A 2 -44.49 -6.47 -65.49
CA LEU A 2 -43.06 -6.66 -65.17
C LEU A 2 -42.91 -6.56 -63.69
N SER A 3 -42.54 -7.69 -63.05
CA SER A 3 -42.31 -7.82 -61.63
C SER A 3 -40.92 -7.32 -61.30
N PHE A 4 -40.81 -6.23 -60.51
CA PHE A 4 -39.60 -5.72 -59.99
C PHE A 4 -39.20 -6.58 -58.73
N ARG A 5 -38.16 -7.38 -58.88
CA ARG A 5 -37.52 -8.02 -57.71
C ARG A 5 -36.68 -6.98 -56.91
N ARG A 6 -37.07 -6.79 -55.69
CA ARG A 6 -36.35 -5.96 -54.68
C ARG A 6 -35.03 -6.67 -54.36
N VAL A 7 -33.92 -6.02 -54.65
CA VAL A 7 -32.57 -6.48 -54.23
C VAL A 7 -32.40 -6.09 -52.77
N GLU A 8 -32.38 -7.09 -51.89
CA GLU A 8 -32.00 -6.90 -50.51
C GLU A 8 -30.48 -6.57 -50.43
N LYS A 9 -30.17 -5.39 -49.91
CA LYS A 9 -28.80 -5.03 -49.56
C LYS A 9 -28.36 -5.90 -48.39
N ARG A 10 -27.41 -6.81 -48.65
CA ARG A 10 -26.70 -7.50 -47.58
C ARG A 10 -25.88 -6.47 -46.81
N GLU A 11 -26.19 -6.33 -45.53
CA GLU A 11 -25.35 -5.57 -44.58
C GLU A 11 -24.01 -6.29 -44.46
N GLU A 12 -22.94 -5.57 -44.79
CA GLU A 12 -21.57 -6.07 -44.52
C GLU A 12 -21.37 -6.20 -42.99
N PRO A 13 -20.78 -7.31 -42.52
CA PRO A 13 -20.49 -7.43 -41.10
C PRO A 13 -19.50 -6.34 -40.72
N GLN A 14 -19.89 -5.48 -39.79
CA GLN A 14 -19.01 -4.54 -39.12
C GLN A 14 -17.86 -5.34 -38.49
N VAL A 15 -16.69 -5.25 -39.09
CA VAL A 15 -15.44 -5.73 -38.51
C VAL A 15 -15.19 -4.89 -37.27
N MET A 16 -15.56 -5.42 -36.12
CA MET A 16 -15.25 -4.85 -34.82
C MET A 16 -13.72 -4.74 -34.77
N ALA A 17 -13.22 -3.52 -34.88
CA ALA A 17 -11.82 -3.23 -34.77
C ALA A 17 -11.39 -3.65 -33.35
N VAL A 18 -10.78 -4.84 -33.25
CA VAL A 18 -10.06 -5.27 -32.07
C VAL A 18 -8.97 -4.23 -31.84
N ARG A 19 -9.20 -3.35 -30.87
CA ARG A 19 -8.23 -2.38 -30.43
C ARG A 19 -7.06 -3.20 -29.91
N LEU A 20 -5.99 -3.33 -30.70
CA LEU A 20 -4.73 -3.91 -30.29
C LEU A 20 -4.31 -3.14 -29.04
N GLU A 21 -4.49 -3.75 -27.87
CA GLU A 21 -3.96 -3.23 -26.63
C GLU A 21 -2.45 -3.11 -26.86
N ARG A 22 -1.97 -1.88 -26.88
CA ARG A 22 -0.53 -1.63 -26.99
C ARG A 22 0.10 -2.34 -25.81
N GLU A 23 0.94 -3.33 -26.10
CA GLU A 23 1.70 -4.07 -25.10
C GLU A 23 2.42 -3.05 -24.18
N GLN A 24 1.97 -2.96 -22.94
CA GLN A 24 2.44 -1.94 -22.02
C GLN A 24 3.85 -2.31 -21.56
N THR A 25 4.83 -1.46 -21.85
CA THR A 25 6.21 -1.67 -21.39
C THR A 25 6.25 -1.55 -19.87
N ARG A 26 6.63 -2.65 -19.19
CA ARG A 26 6.81 -2.73 -17.73
C ARG A 26 8.27 -2.59 -17.35
N CYS A 27 8.52 -2.44 -16.06
CA CYS A 27 9.87 -2.62 -15.52
C CYS A 27 10.35 -4.05 -15.79
N PRO A 28 11.66 -4.28 -16.10
CA PRO A 28 12.17 -5.59 -16.52
C PRO A 28 11.98 -6.74 -15.52
N TRP A 29 11.70 -6.41 -14.26
CA TRP A 29 11.43 -7.42 -13.23
C TRP A 29 9.97 -7.89 -13.20
N ALA A 30 9.05 -7.15 -13.82
CA ALA A 30 7.61 -7.45 -13.87
C ALA A 30 7.26 -8.07 -15.23
N THR A 31 7.59 -9.33 -15.43
CA THR A 31 7.37 -10.08 -16.66
C THR A 31 6.45 -11.28 -16.42
N GLU A 32 5.95 -11.89 -17.49
CA GLU A 32 5.19 -13.14 -17.40
C GLU A 32 5.93 -14.25 -16.64
N LYS A 33 7.26 -14.32 -16.81
CA LYS A 33 8.12 -15.26 -16.07
C LYS A 33 8.11 -15.03 -14.56
N SER A 34 7.82 -13.79 -14.13
CA SER A 34 7.70 -13.44 -12.71
C SER A 34 6.37 -13.89 -12.09
N GLY A 35 5.38 -14.27 -12.92
CA GLY A 35 4.06 -14.72 -12.52
C GLY A 35 3.03 -13.58 -12.44
N THR A 36 1.77 -13.93 -12.59
CA THR A 36 0.64 -12.98 -12.66
C THR A 36 0.49 -12.13 -11.40
N VAL A 37 0.72 -12.71 -10.21
CA VAL A 37 0.66 -11.98 -8.93
C VAL A 37 1.71 -10.87 -8.87
N TYR A 38 2.90 -11.14 -9.38
CA TYR A 38 4.01 -10.19 -9.39
C TYR A 38 3.78 -9.04 -10.38
N MET A 39 3.27 -9.37 -11.59
CA MET A 39 2.90 -8.36 -12.58
C MET A 39 1.76 -7.47 -12.07
N ARG A 40 0.73 -8.08 -11.46
CA ARG A 40 -0.37 -7.32 -10.88
C ARG A 40 0.10 -6.38 -9.76
N TYR A 41 0.98 -6.85 -8.88
CA TYR A 41 1.60 -5.99 -7.86
C TYR A 41 2.31 -4.79 -8.47
N HIS A 42 3.10 -4.99 -9.55
CA HIS A 42 3.74 -3.91 -10.28
C HIS A 42 2.74 -2.94 -10.90
N ASP A 43 1.68 -3.47 -11.52
CA ASP A 43 0.74 -2.67 -12.29
C ASP A 43 -0.25 -1.90 -11.41
N GLU A 44 -0.58 -2.39 -10.22
CA GLU A 44 -1.64 -1.84 -9.40
C GLU A 44 -1.16 -1.19 -8.10
N GLU A 45 -0.05 -1.67 -7.51
CA GLU A 45 0.33 -1.32 -6.14
C GLU A 45 1.70 -0.63 -6.03
N TRP A 46 2.74 -1.20 -6.63
CA TRP A 46 4.10 -0.71 -6.45
C TRP A 46 4.26 0.74 -6.94
N GLY A 47 4.78 1.60 -6.08
CA GLY A 47 4.96 3.02 -6.37
C GLY A 47 3.70 3.87 -6.21
N VAL A 48 2.53 3.27 -5.92
CA VAL A 48 1.29 4.01 -5.64
C VAL A 48 1.34 4.61 -4.25
N PRO A 49 1.11 5.93 -4.08
CA PRO A 49 1.13 6.57 -2.76
C PRO A 49 0.10 5.97 -1.81
N VAL A 50 0.58 5.46 -0.68
CA VAL A 50 -0.24 4.89 0.40
C VAL A 50 -0.42 5.94 1.49
N HIS A 51 -1.69 6.12 1.92
CA HIS A 51 -2.09 7.03 3.00
C HIS A 51 -3.06 6.36 4.00
N ASP A 52 -2.95 5.05 4.14
CA ASP A 52 -3.73 4.23 5.07
C ASP A 52 -2.82 3.48 6.03
N ASP A 53 -3.03 3.65 7.31
CA ASP A 53 -2.19 3.09 8.37
C ASP A 53 -2.19 1.55 8.39
N ILE A 54 -3.29 0.90 7.98
CA ILE A 54 -3.34 -0.58 7.90
C ILE A 54 -2.43 -1.07 6.78
N THR A 55 -2.48 -0.43 5.61
CA THR A 55 -1.60 -0.75 4.47
C THR A 55 -0.13 -0.45 4.78
N HIS A 56 0.15 0.65 5.50
CA HIS A 56 1.51 0.92 5.99
C HIS A 56 2.03 -0.19 6.91
N PHE A 57 1.19 -0.67 7.83
CA PHE A 57 1.58 -1.77 8.70
C PHE A 57 1.70 -3.10 7.95
N GLU A 58 0.83 -3.37 6.96
CA GLU A 58 0.96 -4.52 6.05
C GLU A 58 2.34 -4.53 5.38
N PHE A 59 2.76 -3.43 4.75
CA PHE A 59 4.07 -3.36 4.10
C PHE A 59 5.23 -3.53 5.08
N LEU A 60 5.18 -2.90 6.27
CA LEU A 60 6.22 -3.12 7.29
C LEU A 60 6.37 -4.59 7.68
N VAL A 61 5.26 -5.32 7.82
CA VAL A 61 5.28 -6.76 8.14
C VAL A 61 5.83 -7.57 6.98
N LEU A 62 5.38 -7.29 5.74
CA LEU A 62 5.77 -8.05 4.56
C LEU A 62 7.23 -7.79 4.15
N ASP A 63 7.70 -6.54 4.18
CA ASP A 63 9.10 -6.19 3.90
C ASP A 63 10.04 -6.76 4.96
N GLY A 64 9.65 -6.72 6.23
CA GLY A 64 10.38 -7.39 7.30
C GLY A 64 10.43 -8.91 7.13
N ALA A 65 9.34 -9.51 6.65
CA ALA A 65 9.28 -10.94 6.36
C ALA A 65 10.11 -11.32 5.13
N GLN A 66 10.29 -10.41 4.18
CA GLN A 66 11.08 -10.63 2.96
C GLN A 66 12.58 -10.77 3.24
N ALA A 67 13.13 -10.22 4.32
CA ALA A 67 14.56 -10.25 4.59
C ALA A 67 15.17 -11.64 4.35
N GLY A 68 16.09 -11.74 3.38
CA GLY A 68 16.73 -13.00 2.94
C GLY A 68 15.87 -13.91 2.06
N LEU A 69 14.73 -13.43 1.54
CA LEU A 69 13.82 -14.17 0.66
C LEU A 69 13.48 -13.34 -0.59
N SER A 70 12.89 -13.98 -1.61
CA SER A 70 12.37 -13.26 -2.77
C SER A 70 11.04 -12.57 -2.45
N TRP A 71 10.79 -11.43 -3.07
CA TRP A 71 9.50 -10.74 -2.93
C TRP A 71 8.33 -11.57 -3.47
N SER A 72 8.54 -12.35 -4.54
CA SER A 72 7.52 -13.27 -5.05
C SER A 72 7.10 -14.32 -4.00
N THR A 73 8.02 -14.81 -3.18
CA THR A 73 7.70 -15.70 -2.05
C THR A 73 6.74 -15.04 -1.07
N ILE A 74 6.95 -13.75 -0.77
CA ILE A 74 6.13 -13.00 0.16
C ILE A 74 4.75 -12.69 -0.45
N LEU A 75 4.70 -12.24 -1.70
CA LEU A 75 3.44 -11.98 -2.39
C LEU A 75 2.55 -13.22 -2.47
N ASN A 76 3.12 -14.38 -2.79
CA ASN A 76 2.38 -15.65 -2.81
C ASN A 76 1.86 -16.08 -1.42
N LYS A 77 2.45 -15.55 -0.34
CA LYS A 77 2.00 -15.81 1.04
C LYS A 77 1.18 -14.66 1.64
N ARG A 78 0.93 -13.59 0.89
CA ARG A 78 0.29 -12.35 1.39
C ARG A 78 -1.07 -12.62 2.04
N ASP A 79 -1.90 -13.43 1.41
CA ASP A 79 -3.21 -13.78 1.99
C ASP A 79 -3.09 -14.63 3.26
N GLY A 80 -2.07 -15.50 3.33
CA GLY A 80 -1.70 -16.22 4.55
C GLY A 80 -1.33 -15.24 5.66
N TYR A 81 -0.48 -14.27 5.37
CA TYR A 81 -0.12 -13.19 6.31
C TYR A 81 -1.33 -12.39 6.74
N ARG A 82 -2.22 -11.99 5.82
CA ARG A 82 -3.43 -11.24 6.14
C ARG A 82 -4.32 -11.98 7.14
N ARG A 83 -4.52 -13.28 6.95
CA ARG A 83 -5.26 -14.12 7.91
C ARG A 83 -4.50 -14.29 9.24
N ALA A 84 -3.20 -14.57 9.20
CA ALA A 84 -2.37 -14.86 10.36
C ALA A 84 -2.21 -13.63 11.28
N PHE A 85 -2.07 -12.45 10.68
CA PHE A 85 -1.85 -11.17 11.35
C PHE A 85 -3.11 -10.31 11.49
N ALA A 86 -4.29 -10.94 11.57
CA ALA A 86 -5.57 -10.29 11.87
C ALA A 86 -5.91 -9.10 10.94
N GLY A 87 -5.67 -9.26 9.63
CA GLY A 87 -5.90 -8.22 8.63
C GLY A 87 -4.92 -7.05 8.75
N PHE A 88 -3.74 -7.29 9.33
CA PHE A 88 -2.73 -6.28 9.62
C PHE A 88 -3.20 -5.14 10.54
N ASP A 89 -4.20 -5.42 11.39
CA ASP A 89 -4.61 -4.47 12.44
C ASP A 89 -3.52 -4.42 13.54
N PRO A 90 -2.78 -3.31 13.69
CA PRO A 90 -1.68 -3.23 14.64
C PRO A 90 -2.15 -3.36 16.09
N ARG A 91 -3.40 -2.96 16.40
CA ARG A 91 -3.98 -3.08 17.75
C ARG A 91 -4.21 -4.54 18.14
N LYS A 92 -4.55 -5.38 17.16
CA LYS A 92 -4.72 -6.84 17.37
C LYS A 92 -3.37 -7.53 17.42
N VAL A 93 -2.46 -7.20 16.49
CA VAL A 93 -1.12 -7.82 16.42
C VAL A 93 -0.29 -7.51 17.65
N ALA A 94 -0.36 -6.29 18.19
CA ALA A 94 0.37 -5.89 19.41
C ALA A 94 0.03 -6.75 20.64
N LYS A 95 -1.16 -7.39 20.64
CA LYS A 95 -1.64 -8.27 21.72
C LYS A 95 -1.28 -9.74 21.53
N PHE A 96 -0.57 -10.10 20.47
CA PHE A 96 -0.17 -11.50 20.27
C PHE A 96 0.77 -11.95 21.40
N ASP A 97 0.38 -13.02 22.05
CA ASP A 97 1.09 -13.69 23.14
C ASP A 97 1.97 -14.86 22.64
N GLY A 98 2.68 -15.50 23.54
CA GLY A 98 3.51 -16.66 23.22
C GLY A 98 2.70 -17.81 22.58
N ARG A 99 1.46 -18.07 23.02
CA ARG A 99 0.61 -19.11 22.46
C ARG A 99 0.23 -18.80 20.99
N LYS A 100 -0.05 -17.53 20.69
CA LYS A 100 -0.32 -17.11 19.32
C LYS A 100 0.94 -17.23 18.45
N ILE A 101 2.12 -16.84 18.96
CA ILE A 101 3.40 -16.97 18.25
C ILE A 101 3.69 -18.44 17.92
N GLU A 102 3.50 -19.36 18.87
CA GLU A 102 3.68 -20.80 18.62
C GLU A 102 2.73 -21.34 17.51
N ARG A 103 1.49 -20.88 17.48
CA ARG A 103 0.56 -21.23 16.38
C ARG A 103 1.05 -20.70 15.04
N LEU A 104 1.54 -19.46 14.99
CA LEU A 104 2.07 -18.84 13.77
C LEU A 104 3.31 -19.58 13.24
N LEU A 105 4.15 -20.11 14.11
CA LEU A 105 5.31 -20.92 13.72
C LEU A 105 4.94 -22.23 13.01
N ARG A 106 3.70 -22.70 13.17
CA ARG A 106 3.17 -23.91 12.52
C ARG A 106 2.37 -23.59 11.26
N ASP A 107 2.08 -22.32 11.00
CA ASP A 107 1.25 -21.89 9.85
C ASP A 107 2.08 -21.92 8.54
N PRO A 108 1.79 -22.83 7.58
CA PRO A 108 2.48 -22.86 6.30
C PRO A 108 2.15 -21.68 5.39
N GLY A 109 1.09 -20.93 5.69
CA GLY A 109 0.69 -19.74 4.96
C GLY A 109 1.63 -18.56 5.11
N ILE A 110 2.56 -18.59 6.07
CA ILE A 110 3.54 -17.55 6.33
C ILE A 110 4.98 -18.08 6.37
N VAL A 111 5.95 -17.18 6.45
CA VAL A 111 7.35 -17.54 6.72
C VAL A 111 7.48 -17.91 8.19
N ARG A 112 7.75 -19.19 8.47
CA ARG A 112 7.84 -19.76 9.83
C ARG A 112 9.18 -19.41 10.49
N ASN A 113 9.38 -18.15 10.81
CA ASN A 113 10.59 -17.62 11.45
C ASN A 113 10.21 -16.83 12.71
N ARG A 114 10.64 -17.34 13.88
CA ARG A 114 10.33 -16.76 15.19
C ARG A 114 10.72 -15.29 15.28
N ARG A 115 11.94 -14.95 14.88
CA ARG A 115 12.45 -13.56 14.95
C ARG A 115 11.59 -12.59 14.12
N LYS A 116 11.12 -13.02 12.92
CA LYS A 116 10.26 -12.22 12.04
C LYS A 116 8.86 -12.03 12.64
N ILE A 117 8.28 -13.11 13.21
CA ILE A 117 6.96 -13.06 13.86
C ILE A 117 7.00 -12.15 15.10
N GLU A 118 7.98 -12.36 15.99
CA GLU A 118 8.15 -11.53 17.18
C GLU A 118 8.50 -10.07 16.81
N GLY A 119 9.28 -9.89 15.73
CA GLY A 119 9.58 -8.57 15.18
C GLY A 119 8.32 -7.83 14.74
N ALA A 120 7.41 -8.51 14.04
CA ALA A 120 6.13 -7.91 13.63
C ALA A 120 5.26 -7.52 14.85
N VAL A 121 5.28 -8.30 15.93
CA VAL A 121 4.56 -7.96 17.17
C VAL A 121 5.20 -6.74 17.87
N ARG A 122 6.55 -6.66 17.92
CA ARG A 122 7.23 -5.46 18.42
C ARG A 122 6.91 -4.24 17.56
N ASN A 123 6.96 -4.40 16.25
CA ASN A 123 6.62 -3.33 15.30
C ASN A 123 5.19 -2.83 15.51
N ALA A 124 4.22 -3.71 15.75
CA ALA A 124 2.85 -3.30 16.05
C ALA A 124 2.77 -2.40 17.31
N ARG A 125 3.49 -2.73 18.35
CA ARG A 125 3.54 -1.91 19.58
C ARG A 125 4.21 -0.56 19.34
N ALA A 126 5.32 -0.54 18.61
CA ALA A 126 6.00 0.70 18.23
C ALA A 126 5.12 1.57 17.30
N PHE A 127 4.42 0.94 16.36
CA PHE A 127 3.48 1.59 15.44
C PHE A 127 2.37 2.35 16.19
N LEU A 128 1.78 1.73 17.21
CA LEU A 128 0.75 2.36 18.03
C LEU A 128 1.28 3.59 18.77
N LYS A 129 2.50 3.53 19.31
CA LYS A 129 3.16 4.69 19.94
C LYS A 129 3.36 5.84 18.94
N VAL A 130 3.77 5.53 17.72
CA VAL A 130 3.90 6.54 16.65
C VAL A 130 2.54 7.14 16.32
N GLN A 131 1.46 6.35 16.25
CA GLN A 131 0.11 6.87 16.04
C GLN A 131 -0.33 7.81 17.18
N GLU A 132 0.00 7.51 18.42
CA GLU A 132 -0.29 8.38 19.58
C GLU A 132 0.47 9.70 19.50
N GLU A 133 1.76 9.67 19.11
CA GLU A 133 2.62 10.87 19.04
C GLU A 133 2.29 11.77 17.85
N PHE A 134 2.06 11.20 16.67
CA PHE A 134 1.90 11.94 15.41
C PHE A 134 0.45 12.05 14.91
N GLY A 135 -0.50 11.37 15.57
CA GLY A 135 -1.90 11.28 15.16
C GLY A 135 -2.17 10.21 14.10
N SER A 136 -1.19 9.79 13.31
CA SER A 136 -1.22 8.64 12.41
C SER A 136 0.21 8.21 12.04
N PHE A 137 0.38 6.95 11.64
CA PHE A 137 1.65 6.49 11.10
C PHE A 137 1.94 7.13 9.73
N ASP A 138 0.92 7.35 8.93
CA ASP A 138 1.00 8.05 7.65
C ASP A 138 1.68 9.42 7.79
N ARG A 139 1.22 10.26 8.72
CA ARG A 139 1.82 11.57 8.96
C ARG A 139 3.28 11.50 9.37
N TYR A 140 3.64 10.51 10.17
CA TYR A 140 5.00 10.30 10.62
C TYR A 140 5.89 9.82 9.47
N ILE A 141 5.46 8.81 8.69
CA ILE A 141 6.38 8.18 7.73
C ILE A 141 6.62 9.08 6.50
N TRP A 142 5.62 9.82 6.06
CA TRP A 142 5.75 10.70 4.90
C TRP A 142 6.66 11.90 5.12
N GLN A 143 6.99 12.28 6.37
CA GLN A 143 7.93 13.37 6.65
C GLN A 143 9.33 13.12 6.07
N PHE A 144 9.76 11.86 5.96
CA PHE A 144 11.08 11.51 5.42
C PHE A 144 11.26 11.87 3.94
N VAL A 145 10.18 12.14 3.23
CA VAL A 145 10.18 12.60 1.83
C VAL A 145 9.48 13.95 1.65
N GLY A 146 9.26 14.70 2.73
CA GLY A 146 8.61 16.02 2.69
C GLY A 146 7.13 15.96 2.30
N GLY A 147 6.43 14.87 2.60
CA GLY A 147 5.00 14.68 2.38
C GLY A 147 4.59 14.51 0.91
N LYS A 148 5.53 14.20 0.01
CA LYS A 148 5.27 14.06 -1.43
C LYS A 148 6.10 12.93 -2.02
N THR A 149 5.51 12.18 -2.98
CA THR A 149 6.25 11.20 -3.75
C THR A 149 7.43 11.84 -4.47
N ARG A 150 8.62 11.30 -4.27
CA ARG A 150 9.83 11.70 -4.98
C ARG A 150 9.84 11.05 -6.36
N GLN A 151 9.81 11.86 -7.42
CA GLN A 151 9.81 11.38 -8.81
C GLN A 151 11.25 11.17 -9.27
N ASN A 152 11.68 9.92 -9.36
CA ASN A 152 12.97 9.54 -9.92
C ASN A 152 12.86 9.34 -11.45
N LYS A 153 14.00 9.34 -12.16
CA LYS A 153 14.05 9.26 -13.63
C LYS A 153 15.05 8.18 -14.08
N TRP A 154 14.93 7.00 -13.49
CA TRP A 154 15.80 5.88 -13.80
C TRP A 154 15.56 5.36 -15.22
N LYS A 155 16.62 5.15 -15.98
CA LYS A 155 16.57 4.56 -17.34
C LYS A 155 16.89 3.06 -17.35
N ALA A 156 17.53 2.56 -16.28
CA ALA A 156 17.91 1.16 -16.14
C ALA A 156 17.91 0.75 -14.65
N LEU A 157 17.61 -0.53 -14.36
CA LEU A 157 17.56 -1.07 -12.99
C LEU A 157 18.85 -0.84 -12.19
N LYS A 158 20.00 -0.94 -12.84
CA LYS A 158 21.31 -0.73 -12.19
C LYS A 158 21.53 0.69 -11.63
N GLN A 159 20.68 1.64 -12.02
CA GLN A 159 20.75 3.01 -11.52
C GLN A 159 19.95 3.20 -10.21
N ILE A 160 19.03 2.27 -9.92
CA ILE A 160 18.21 2.32 -8.70
C ILE A 160 19.14 1.96 -7.53
N PRO A 161 19.30 2.83 -6.53
CA PRO A 161 20.17 2.55 -5.39
C PRO A 161 19.54 1.50 -4.47
N CYS A 162 20.37 0.79 -3.69
CA CYS A 162 19.90 -0.11 -2.66
C CYS A 162 19.36 0.64 -1.42
N GLU A 163 19.80 1.89 -1.22
CA GLU A 163 19.41 2.77 -0.11
C GLU A 163 19.71 4.23 -0.44
N THR A 164 19.08 5.17 0.25
CA THR A 164 19.27 6.61 0.10
C THR A 164 19.51 7.28 1.46
N SER A 165 19.81 8.58 1.48
CA SER A 165 19.89 9.38 2.70
C SER A 165 18.57 9.33 3.49
N GLU A 166 17.45 9.39 2.79
CA GLU A 166 16.11 9.35 3.38
C GLU A 166 15.82 7.97 4.00
N SER A 167 16.15 6.89 3.30
CA SER A 167 15.93 5.54 3.85
C SER A 167 16.87 5.23 5.03
N ARG A 168 18.07 5.80 5.04
CA ARG A 168 18.98 5.72 6.20
C ARG A 168 18.43 6.50 7.40
N ALA A 169 17.93 7.72 7.18
CA ALA A 169 17.29 8.52 8.22
C ALA A 169 16.05 7.82 8.79
N MET A 170 15.18 7.31 7.92
CA MET A 170 14.02 6.52 8.30
C MET A 170 14.40 5.28 9.10
N SER A 171 15.41 4.52 8.65
CA SER A 171 15.92 3.34 9.35
C SER A 171 16.43 3.67 10.74
N LYS A 172 17.16 4.77 10.91
CA LYS A 172 17.68 5.21 12.19
C LYS A 172 16.54 5.53 13.15
N ASP A 173 15.63 6.40 12.76
CA ASP A 173 14.50 6.83 13.61
C ASP A 173 13.57 5.64 13.97
N LEU A 174 13.22 4.78 13.00
CA LEU A 174 12.44 3.59 13.28
C LEU A 174 13.11 2.64 14.30
N LYS A 175 14.43 2.46 14.20
CA LYS A 175 15.17 1.64 15.18
C LYS A 175 15.15 2.26 16.56
N GLU A 176 15.36 3.56 16.68
CA GLU A 176 15.30 4.30 17.95
C GLU A 176 13.92 4.18 18.62
N ARG A 177 12.84 4.10 17.80
CA ARG A 177 11.47 3.85 18.24
C ARG A 177 11.16 2.38 18.54
N GLY A 178 12.13 1.48 18.40
CA GLY A 178 12.01 0.07 18.73
C GLY A 178 11.48 -0.84 17.64
N PHE A 179 11.42 -0.37 16.37
CA PHE A 179 11.09 -1.23 15.24
C PHE A 179 12.23 -2.22 14.93
N SER A 180 11.83 -3.37 14.40
CA SER A 180 12.72 -4.46 13.98
C SER A 180 12.59 -4.69 12.48
N PHE A 181 13.65 -5.21 11.84
CA PHE A 181 13.69 -5.46 10.40
C PHE A 181 13.46 -4.19 9.57
N VAL A 182 14.02 -3.08 10.02
CA VAL A 182 13.93 -1.78 9.37
C VAL A 182 15.34 -1.25 9.01
N GLY A 183 16.17 -2.11 8.41
CA GLY A 183 17.47 -1.70 7.84
C GLY A 183 17.29 -0.72 6.67
N PRO A 184 18.32 0.09 6.30
CA PRO A 184 18.20 1.11 5.27
C PRO A 184 17.69 0.57 3.93
N THR A 185 18.15 -0.60 3.51
CA THR A 185 17.70 -1.28 2.28
C THR A 185 16.22 -1.70 2.38
N ILE A 186 15.80 -2.23 3.54
CA ILE A 186 14.38 -2.60 3.77
C ILE A 186 13.51 -1.33 3.79
N CYS A 187 13.98 -0.26 4.43
CA CYS A 187 13.29 1.02 4.41
C CYS A 187 13.16 1.57 2.99
N TYR A 188 14.17 1.41 2.15
CA TYR A 188 14.07 1.84 0.76
C TYR A 188 13.06 1.01 -0.04
N ALA A 189 13.05 -0.32 0.13
CA ALA A 189 12.04 -1.19 -0.47
C ALA A 189 10.62 -0.80 -0.01
N TYR A 190 10.45 -0.52 1.28
CA TYR A 190 9.20 0.02 1.82
C TYR A 190 8.82 1.37 1.18
N MET A 191 9.78 2.30 1.00
CA MET A 191 9.50 3.58 0.34
C MET A 191 9.03 3.40 -1.11
N GLN A 192 9.59 2.41 -1.82
CA GLN A 192 9.15 2.03 -3.16
C GLN A 192 7.74 1.43 -3.14
N ALA A 193 7.48 0.47 -2.24
CA ALA A 193 6.17 -0.18 -2.11
C ALA A 193 5.06 0.81 -1.73
N ALA A 194 5.33 1.72 -0.78
CA ALA A 194 4.39 2.71 -0.30
C ALA A 194 4.27 3.97 -1.20
N GLY A 195 4.95 4.00 -2.34
CA GLY A 195 4.90 5.11 -3.28
C GLY A 195 5.51 6.42 -2.77
N MET A 196 6.36 6.34 -1.73
CA MET A 196 7.13 7.50 -1.26
C MET A 196 8.19 7.90 -2.27
N VAL A 197 8.64 6.95 -3.10
CA VAL A 197 9.47 7.17 -4.28
C VAL A 197 8.82 6.48 -5.49
N ASN A 198 8.87 7.13 -6.65
CA ASN A 198 8.48 6.52 -7.92
C ASN A 198 9.73 6.02 -8.63
N ASP A 199 10.01 4.74 -8.51
CA ASP A 199 11.16 4.08 -9.11
C ASP A 199 10.83 3.21 -10.33
N HIS A 200 9.61 3.34 -10.86
CA HIS A 200 9.35 2.84 -12.20
C HIS A 200 10.34 3.44 -13.20
N LEU A 201 10.89 2.64 -14.09
CA LEU A 201 11.75 3.16 -15.15
C LEU A 201 10.98 4.14 -16.04
N VAL A 202 11.66 5.14 -16.58
CA VAL A 202 11.02 6.15 -17.44
C VAL A 202 10.34 5.57 -18.68
N SER A 203 10.78 4.38 -19.13
CA SER A 203 10.14 3.60 -20.20
C SER A 203 8.90 2.84 -19.77
N CYS A 204 8.70 2.63 -18.47
CA CYS A 204 7.54 1.92 -17.91
C CYS A 204 6.29 2.79 -17.99
N PHE A 205 5.16 2.18 -18.40
CA PHE A 205 3.88 2.87 -18.48
C PHE A 205 3.46 3.47 -17.14
N ARG A 206 3.74 2.78 -16.02
CA ARG A 206 3.43 3.23 -14.67
C ARG A 206 4.16 4.48 -14.24
N HIS A 207 5.38 4.74 -14.76
CA HIS A 207 6.15 5.92 -14.36
C HIS A 207 5.36 7.23 -14.51
N LYS A 208 4.68 7.41 -15.65
CA LYS A 208 3.88 8.61 -15.90
C LYS A 208 2.56 8.61 -15.13
N GLU A 209 1.95 7.45 -14.95
CA GLU A 209 0.68 7.32 -14.24
C GLU A 209 0.84 7.63 -12.76
N VAL A 210 1.80 6.98 -12.10
CA VAL A 210 2.14 7.24 -10.69
C VAL A 210 2.57 8.70 -10.49
N GLY A 211 3.35 9.25 -11.43
CA GLY A 211 3.77 10.65 -11.38
C GLY A 211 2.62 11.68 -11.40
N LYS A 212 1.44 11.29 -11.89
CA LYS A 212 0.23 12.11 -11.87
C LYS A 212 -0.65 11.90 -10.63
N MET A 213 -0.41 10.81 -9.89
CA MET A 213 -1.14 10.53 -8.67
C MET A 213 -0.71 11.55 -7.61
N ARG A 214 -1.54 12.55 -7.37
CA ARG A 214 -1.39 13.42 -6.21
C ARG A 214 -1.88 12.64 -5.02
N GLY A 215 -1.07 12.56 -3.96
CA GLY A 215 -1.49 11.93 -2.72
C GLY A 215 -2.89 12.41 -2.35
N ILE A 216 -3.80 11.48 -2.15
CA ILE A 216 -5.18 11.79 -1.74
C ILE A 216 -5.04 12.43 -0.37
N LYS A 217 -5.29 13.74 -0.27
CA LYS A 217 -5.40 14.41 1.03
C LYS A 217 -6.48 13.65 1.78
N SER A 218 -6.13 13.05 2.92
CA SER A 218 -7.07 12.42 3.82
C SER A 218 -8.12 13.47 4.22
N GLY A 219 -9.22 13.49 3.50
CA GLY A 219 -10.37 14.34 3.76
C GLY A 219 -11.14 13.78 4.95
N ILE A 220 -10.64 14.00 6.17
CA ILE A 220 -11.48 13.92 7.36
C ILE A 220 -12.47 15.09 7.26
N LYS A 221 -13.62 14.83 6.67
CA LYS A 221 -14.79 15.72 6.85
C LYS A 221 -15.11 15.71 8.34
N ARG A 222 -14.68 16.75 9.05
CA ARG A 222 -15.21 17.07 10.37
C ARG A 222 -16.69 17.33 10.16
N GLY A 223 -17.53 16.38 10.60
CA GLY A 223 -18.98 16.57 10.65
C GLY A 223 -19.29 17.77 11.52
N SER A 224 -19.75 18.85 10.93
CA SER A 224 -20.31 20.00 11.62
C SER A 224 -21.62 19.55 12.27
N LYS A 225 -21.59 19.29 13.58
CA LYS A 225 -22.80 19.20 14.39
C LYS A 225 -23.32 20.63 14.59
N SER A 226 -24.20 21.06 13.71
CA SER A 226 -25.09 22.19 13.99
C SER A 226 -26.29 21.67 14.80
N GLY A 227 -26.11 21.63 16.09
CA GLY A 227 -27.21 21.44 17.03
C GLY A 227 -27.78 22.81 17.47
N ARG A 228 -28.78 23.28 16.77
CA ARG A 228 -29.61 24.40 17.22
C ARG A 228 -30.57 23.86 18.29
N ALA A 229 -30.28 24.12 19.55
CA ALA A 229 -31.23 23.95 20.63
C ALA A 229 -31.97 25.28 20.79
N SER A 230 -33.22 25.37 20.32
CA SER A 230 -34.14 26.43 20.65
C SER A 230 -34.90 26.02 21.92
N GLY A 231 -34.44 26.47 23.07
CA GLY A 231 -35.17 26.37 24.32
C GLY A 231 -36.08 27.60 24.51
N ARG A 232 -37.36 27.41 24.36
CA ARG A 232 -38.40 28.40 24.70
C ARG A 232 -38.71 28.25 26.18
N THR A 233 -38.32 29.22 26.96
CA THR A 233 -38.82 29.40 28.33
C THR A 233 -40.23 29.96 28.30
N ARG A 234 -41.17 29.29 28.91
CA ARG A 234 -42.45 29.89 29.38
C ARG A 234 -42.46 29.90 30.90
N GLY A 235 -42.57 31.08 31.45
CA GLY A 235 -42.77 31.30 32.86
C GLY A 235 -44.16 30.92 33.33
N SER A 236 -44.24 30.59 34.60
CA SER A 236 -45.46 30.61 35.34
C SER A 236 -45.20 31.15 36.74
N LYS A 237 -45.99 32.17 37.09
CA LYS A 237 -46.06 32.86 38.35
C LYS A 237 -46.84 32.02 39.42
N ALA A 238 -46.65 32.44 40.65
CA ALA A 238 -47.45 32.34 41.86
C ALA A 238 -46.86 31.38 42.90
N GLY A 239 -46.65 31.70 44.09
CA GLY A 239 -47.25 32.69 44.99
C GLY A 239 -47.32 32.10 46.42
N ARG A 240 -46.92 32.85 47.37
CA ARG A 240 -46.94 32.75 48.83
C ARG A 240 -45.70 32.28 49.52
#